data_5eb681ecd08c026feb867e21d674cba8
#
_entry.id   5eb681ecd08c026feb867e21d674cba8
#
_cell.length_a   1.000
_cell.length_b   1.000
_cell.length_c   1.000
_cell.angle_alpha   90.00
_cell.angle_beta   90.00
_cell.angle_gamma   90.00
#
_symmetry.space_group_name_H-M   'P 1'
#
loop_
_entity.id
_entity.type
_entity.pdbx_description
1 polymer ?
#
loop_
_entity_poly.entity_id
_entity_poly.type
_entity_poly.pdbx_seq_one_letter_code
_entity_poly.pdbx_strand_id
1 'polypeptide(L)'
;LKIIKNKYLINFIKRIVIFIYNNSDLILAQSNSIQKEIQKTTKTKCIYFPSWPEEKIDEVKIKYPSELKKKNDQSLKVMFTGNVGEAQSFETLIEAAKILKKTEKVEWIIVGDGRWKEKLNLLIQENKLVEDVKLLNSVPITEIQSYFNYSDVLYLSLKNNSTFRKTIPGKLQTYMSSKKPIIASISGEANELIKKSKCGLVSEAEDYYGLVDNVKKFINLSEQERQDLANNGEKFSLINFKKQNILENLKSEIKNIL
;
A
#
# COMPACT_ATOMS: atom_id res chain seq x y z
N LEU A 1 9.31 6.85 -14.08
CA LEU A 1 9.45 8.29 -14.33
C LEU A 1 10.87 8.60 -14.85
N LYS A 2 11.09 8.58 -16.18
CA LYS A 2 12.30 9.16 -16.79
C LYS A 2 12.02 10.61 -17.17
N ILE A 3 11.80 11.47 -16.18
CA ILE A 3 11.56 12.89 -16.40
C ILE A 3 12.85 13.59 -16.86
N ILE A 4 14.01 13.16 -16.37
CA ILE A 4 15.32 13.73 -16.70
C ILE A 4 16.12 12.66 -17.47
N LYS A 5 16.44 12.92 -18.74
CA LYS A 5 17.25 12.04 -19.59
C LYS A 5 18.72 12.50 -19.68
N ASN A 6 19.02 13.73 -19.29
CA ASN A 6 20.37 14.31 -19.38
C ASN A 6 21.29 13.69 -18.34
N LYS A 7 22.26 12.91 -18.77
CA LYS A 7 23.24 12.22 -17.89
C LYS A 7 24.07 13.20 -17.05
N TYR A 8 24.44 14.36 -17.59
CA TYR A 8 25.20 15.37 -16.84
C TYR A 8 24.39 15.94 -15.69
N LEU A 9 23.11 16.25 -15.93
CA LEU A 9 22.21 16.74 -14.90
C LEU A 9 21.96 15.68 -13.81
N ILE A 10 21.78 14.42 -14.20
CA ILE A 10 21.64 13.30 -13.25
C ILE A 10 22.89 13.17 -12.38
N ASN A 11 24.08 13.23 -12.99
CA ASN A 11 25.35 13.15 -12.23
C ASN A 11 25.56 14.35 -11.31
N PHE A 12 25.16 15.55 -11.74
CA PHE A 12 25.19 16.74 -10.91
C PHE A 12 24.28 16.61 -9.69
N ILE A 13 23.02 16.18 -9.90
CA ILE A 13 22.09 15.90 -8.81
C ILE A 13 22.62 14.85 -7.84
N LYS A 14 23.22 13.77 -8.36
CA LYS A 14 23.85 12.75 -7.50
C LYS A 14 24.95 13.33 -6.61
N ARG A 15 25.78 14.22 -7.14
CA ARG A 15 26.83 14.89 -6.35
C ARG A 15 26.24 15.75 -5.23
N ILE A 16 25.16 16.49 -5.52
CA ILE A 16 24.44 17.27 -4.51
C ILE A 16 23.89 16.35 -3.43
N VAL A 17 23.24 15.24 -3.79
CA VAL A 17 22.68 14.28 -2.83
C VAL A 17 23.79 13.70 -1.94
N ILE A 18 24.93 13.30 -2.51
CA ILE A 18 26.07 12.78 -1.75
C ILE A 18 26.64 13.86 -0.83
N PHE A 19 26.73 15.11 -1.30
CA PHE A 19 27.15 16.23 -0.46
C PHE A 19 26.22 16.42 0.73
N ILE A 20 24.90 16.39 0.53
CA ILE A 20 23.91 16.47 1.62
C ILE A 20 24.10 15.33 2.61
N TYR A 21 24.23 14.08 2.12
CA TYR A 21 24.45 12.92 2.99
C TYR A 21 25.71 13.04 3.84
N ASN A 22 26.82 13.49 3.23
CA ASN A 22 28.11 13.63 3.94
C ASN A 22 28.16 14.79 4.93
N ASN A 23 27.21 15.75 4.83
CA ASN A 23 27.09 16.90 5.74
C ASN A 23 25.86 16.79 6.66
N SER A 24 25.32 15.61 6.80
CA SER A 24 24.24 15.29 7.76
C SER A 24 24.80 14.48 8.92
N ASP A 25 24.30 14.69 10.13
CA ASP A 25 24.69 13.91 11.31
C ASP A 25 24.02 12.53 11.33
N LEU A 26 22.81 12.44 10.78
CA LEU A 26 22.01 11.22 10.71
C LEU A 26 21.11 11.23 9.46
N ILE A 27 20.97 10.07 8.83
CA ILE A 27 20.07 9.89 7.69
C ILE A 27 18.96 8.92 8.09
N LEU A 28 17.72 9.26 7.76
CA LEU A 28 16.53 8.45 8.02
C LEU A 28 16.02 7.83 6.72
N ALA A 29 15.98 6.51 6.64
CA ALA A 29 15.53 5.78 5.47
C ALA A 29 14.22 5.02 5.77
N GLN A 30 13.20 5.23 4.95
CA GLN A 30 11.87 4.63 5.15
C GLN A 30 11.79 3.11 4.85
N SER A 31 12.86 2.53 4.31
CA SER A 31 12.96 1.09 4.04
C SER A 31 14.39 0.61 4.22
N ASN A 32 14.56 -0.69 4.52
CA ASN A 32 15.89 -1.29 4.65
C ASN A 32 16.65 -1.31 3.31
N SER A 33 15.95 -1.46 2.20
CA SER A 33 16.53 -1.43 0.87
C SER A 33 17.11 -0.05 0.53
N ILE A 34 16.40 1.02 0.87
CA ILE A 34 16.87 2.41 0.70
C ILE A 34 18.02 2.68 1.65
N GLN A 35 17.93 2.26 2.92
CA GLN A 35 19.02 2.37 3.90
C GLN A 35 20.32 1.76 3.37
N LYS A 36 20.25 0.52 2.88
CA LYS A 36 21.41 -0.18 2.31
C LYS A 36 22.01 0.53 1.10
N GLU A 37 21.18 1.15 0.27
CA GLU A 37 21.68 1.94 -0.87
C GLU A 37 22.38 3.22 -0.45
N ILE A 38 21.77 3.98 0.46
CA ILE A 38 22.36 5.22 0.99
C ILE A 38 23.70 4.90 1.64
N GLN A 39 23.78 3.86 2.46
CA GLN A 39 24.98 3.49 3.20
C GLN A 39 26.17 3.09 2.28
N LYS A 40 25.92 2.70 1.01
CA LYS A 40 26.98 2.49 0.01
C LYS A 40 27.59 3.79 -0.51
N THR A 41 26.92 4.93 -0.33
CA THR A 41 27.30 6.22 -0.92
C THR A 41 27.89 7.21 0.08
N THR A 42 27.73 6.96 1.37
CA THR A 42 28.20 7.85 2.46
C THR A 42 28.64 7.04 3.67
N LYS A 43 29.51 7.64 4.48
CA LYS A 43 29.91 7.13 5.81
C LYS A 43 28.96 7.59 6.92
N THR A 44 28.12 8.59 6.65
CA THR A 44 27.12 9.10 7.61
C THR A 44 26.19 7.96 8.00
N LYS A 45 25.90 7.85 9.29
CA LYS A 45 25.00 6.83 9.80
C LYS A 45 23.61 6.97 9.18
N CYS A 46 23.10 5.87 8.61
CA CYS A 46 21.75 5.79 8.06
C CYS A 46 20.97 4.76 8.84
N ILE A 47 19.84 5.12 9.40
CA ILE A 47 18.97 4.22 10.15
C ILE A 47 17.65 3.97 9.43
N TYR A 48 17.08 2.79 9.68
CA TYR A 48 15.73 2.49 9.25
C TYR A 48 14.73 3.28 10.09
N PHE A 49 13.92 4.09 9.44
CA PHE A 49 12.91 4.93 10.05
C PHE A 49 11.61 4.80 9.24
N PRO A 50 10.79 3.77 9.51
CA PRO A 50 9.56 3.52 8.77
C PRO A 50 8.50 4.58 9.07
N SER A 51 7.54 4.72 8.16
CA SER A 51 6.29 5.40 8.46
C SER A 51 5.48 4.57 9.46
N TRP A 52 4.60 5.21 10.18
CA TRP A 52 3.63 4.58 11.07
C TRP A 52 2.22 4.74 10.54
N PRO A 53 1.27 3.86 10.93
CA PRO A 53 -0.14 4.02 10.59
C PRO A 53 -0.67 5.31 11.20
N GLU A 54 -1.64 5.90 10.53
CA GLU A 54 -2.36 7.03 11.11
C GLU A 54 -3.06 6.61 12.41
N GLU A 55 -3.07 7.52 13.38
CA GLU A 55 -3.70 7.22 14.66
C GLU A 55 -5.17 6.90 14.44
N LYS A 56 -5.62 5.77 15.01
CA LYS A 56 -7.04 5.42 14.99
C LYS A 56 -7.78 6.56 15.71
N ILE A 57 -8.73 7.18 15.03
CA ILE A 57 -9.66 8.08 15.67
C ILE A 57 -10.64 7.16 16.40
N ASP A 58 -10.55 7.16 17.74
CA ASP A 58 -11.38 6.33 18.59
C ASP A 58 -12.87 6.62 18.30
N GLU A 59 -13.64 5.51 18.20
CA GLU A 59 -15.10 5.47 18.22
C GLU A 59 -15.86 6.35 17.21
N VAL A 60 -15.55 6.22 15.93
CA VAL A 60 -16.58 6.52 14.93
C VAL A 60 -17.60 5.38 15.00
N LYS A 61 -18.83 5.66 15.47
CA LYS A 61 -19.96 4.73 15.30
C LYS A 61 -19.90 4.17 13.89
N ILE A 62 -19.82 2.84 13.77
CA ILE A 62 -19.69 2.16 12.47
C ILE A 62 -20.88 2.61 11.62
N LYS A 63 -20.64 3.57 10.75
CA LYS A 63 -21.62 4.07 9.79
C LYS A 63 -21.19 3.56 8.43
N TYR A 64 -22.04 2.77 7.78
CA TYR A 64 -21.75 2.37 6.40
C TYR A 64 -21.70 3.62 5.52
N PRO A 65 -20.72 3.71 4.62
CA PRO A 65 -20.66 4.80 3.65
C PRO A 65 -21.96 4.90 2.86
N SER A 66 -22.50 6.11 2.75
CA SER A 66 -23.79 6.36 2.09
C SER A 66 -23.80 5.95 0.62
N GLU A 67 -22.63 6.01 -0.01
CA GLU A 67 -22.41 5.66 -1.41
C GLU A 67 -22.37 4.15 -1.66
N LEU A 68 -22.21 3.37 -0.60
CA LEU A 68 -22.11 1.91 -0.69
C LEU A 68 -23.41 1.28 -0.17
N LYS A 69 -23.92 0.30 -0.90
CA LYS A 69 -25.11 -0.45 -0.45
C LYS A 69 -24.79 -1.23 0.81
N LYS A 70 -25.77 -1.45 1.68
CA LYS A 70 -25.62 -2.33 2.83
C LYS A 70 -25.08 -3.69 2.37
N LYS A 71 -24.19 -4.28 3.16
CA LYS A 71 -23.49 -5.54 2.88
C LYS A 71 -24.45 -6.75 2.90
N ASN A 72 -25.40 -6.79 1.96
CA ASN A 72 -26.39 -7.86 1.86
C ASN A 72 -26.16 -8.79 0.65
N ASP A 73 -25.15 -8.52 -0.17
CA ASP A 73 -24.81 -9.37 -1.29
C ASP A 73 -23.60 -10.27 -0.95
N GLN A 74 -23.49 -11.37 -1.69
CA GLN A 74 -22.43 -12.37 -1.50
C GLN A 74 -21.14 -12.01 -2.26
N SER A 75 -20.98 -10.77 -2.77
CA SER A 75 -19.77 -10.37 -3.47
C SER A 75 -18.62 -10.12 -2.51
N LEU A 76 -17.41 -10.52 -2.90
CA LEU A 76 -16.17 -10.16 -2.21
C LEU A 76 -15.88 -8.67 -2.44
N LYS A 77 -15.74 -7.90 -1.37
CA LYS A 77 -15.45 -6.46 -1.42
C LYS A 77 -13.95 -6.21 -1.26
N VAL A 78 -13.30 -5.92 -2.38
CA VAL A 78 -11.87 -5.61 -2.46
C VAL A 78 -11.68 -4.10 -2.53
N MET A 79 -11.04 -3.49 -1.54
CA MET A 79 -10.97 -2.03 -1.43
C MET A 79 -9.54 -1.49 -1.54
N PHE A 80 -9.40 -0.45 -2.35
CA PHE A 80 -8.23 0.41 -2.40
C PHE A 80 -8.58 1.79 -1.85
N THR A 81 -7.69 2.40 -1.06
CA THR A 81 -7.87 3.77 -0.60
C THR A 81 -6.63 4.64 -0.83
N GLY A 82 -6.84 5.91 -1.20
CA GLY A 82 -5.80 6.92 -1.29
C GLY A 82 -5.54 7.44 -2.69
N ASN A 83 -4.33 7.94 -2.97
CA ASN A 83 -4.01 8.59 -4.24
C ASN A 83 -4.20 7.67 -5.45
N VAL A 84 -5.06 8.10 -6.40
CA VAL A 84 -5.29 7.44 -7.69
C VAL A 84 -4.28 7.99 -8.68
N GLY A 85 -3.08 7.42 -8.67
CA GLY A 85 -1.96 7.85 -9.50
C GLY A 85 -1.42 6.73 -10.37
N GLU A 86 -0.57 7.11 -11.32
CA GLU A 86 0.04 6.16 -12.25
C GLU A 86 0.87 5.07 -11.56
N ALA A 87 1.46 5.39 -10.40
CA ALA A 87 2.29 4.48 -9.65
C ALA A 87 1.54 3.24 -9.12
N GLN A 88 0.22 3.31 -8.98
CA GLN A 88 -0.60 2.25 -8.41
C GLN A 88 -0.95 1.13 -9.40
N SER A 89 -0.56 1.24 -10.67
CA SER A 89 -0.79 0.19 -11.69
C SER A 89 -2.23 -0.34 -11.72
N PHE A 90 -3.21 0.55 -11.80
CA PHE A 90 -4.62 0.14 -11.86
C PHE A 90 -4.96 -0.68 -13.10
N GLU A 91 -4.13 -0.64 -14.13
CA GLU A 91 -4.24 -1.52 -15.28
C GLU A 91 -4.24 -3.00 -14.85
N THR A 92 -3.42 -3.35 -13.86
CA THR A 92 -3.37 -4.71 -13.29
C THR A 92 -4.71 -5.11 -12.67
N LEU A 93 -5.35 -4.19 -11.93
CA LEU A 93 -6.67 -4.40 -11.35
C LEU A 93 -7.73 -4.58 -12.45
N ILE A 94 -7.71 -3.71 -13.48
CA ILE A 94 -8.67 -3.78 -14.59
C ILE A 94 -8.57 -5.11 -15.31
N GLU A 95 -7.36 -5.59 -15.64
CA GLU A 95 -7.19 -6.90 -16.28
C GLU A 95 -7.66 -8.05 -15.40
N ALA A 96 -7.35 -8.02 -14.10
CA ALA A 96 -7.85 -9.02 -13.15
C ALA A 96 -9.39 -8.98 -13.03
N ALA A 97 -10.00 -7.81 -12.96
CA ALA A 97 -11.46 -7.65 -12.89
C ALA A 97 -12.16 -8.22 -14.13
N LYS A 98 -11.60 -8.02 -15.33
CA LYS A 98 -12.12 -8.61 -16.59
C LYS A 98 -12.19 -10.14 -16.55
N ILE A 99 -11.20 -10.76 -15.93
CA ILE A 99 -11.15 -12.22 -15.82
C ILE A 99 -12.15 -12.68 -14.75
N LEU A 100 -12.08 -12.08 -13.57
CA LEU A 100 -12.87 -12.46 -12.39
C LEU A 100 -14.38 -12.30 -12.61
N LYS A 101 -14.83 -11.23 -13.28
CA LYS A 101 -16.25 -10.99 -13.51
C LYS A 101 -16.97 -12.15 -14.25
N LYS A 102 -16.21 -13.03 -14.91
CA LYS A 102 -16.78 -14.19 -15.61
C LYS A 102 -17.07 -15.39 -14.70
N THR A 103 -16.41 -15.45 -13.54
CA THR A 103 -16.39 -16.64 -12.68
C THR A 103 -16.70 -16.33 -11.22
N GLU A 104 -16.48 -15.10 -10.76
CA GLU A 104 -16.58 -14.71 -9.36
C GLU A 104 -17.41 -13.44 -9.19
N LYS A 105 -18.03 -13.29 -8.03
CA LYS A 105 -18.68 -12.04 -7.63
C LYS A 105 -17.70 -11.19 -6.82
N VAL A 106 -17.01 -10.27 -7.46
CA VAL A 106 -16.03 -9.37 -6.84
C VAL A 106 -16.45 -7.93 -7.10
N GLU A 107 -16.56 -7.15 -6.04
CA GLU A 107 -16.79 -5.72 -6.09
C GLU A 107 -15.47 -5.02 -5.74
N TRP A 108 -14.87 -4.34 -6.72
CA TRP A 108 -13.70 -3.51 -6.51
C TRP A 108 -14.12 -2.11 -6.14
N ILE A 109 -13.61 -1.60 -5.01
CA ILE A 109 -13.98 -0.29 -4.49
C ILE A 109 -12.73 0.56 -4.37
N ILE A 110 -12.66 1.62 -5.17
CA ILE A 110 -11.51 2.53 -5.20
C ILE A 110 -11.96 3.86 -4.61
N VAL A 111 -11.44 4.18 -3.42
CA VAL A 111 -11.76 5.42 -2.69
C VAL A 111 -10.55 6.35 -2.75
N GLY A 112 -10.68 7.44 -3.47
CA GLY A 112 -9.56 8.36 -3.59
C GLY A 112 -9.67 9.35 -4.72
N ASP A 113 -8.60 10.15 -4.86
CA ASP A 113 -8.45 11.12 -5.92
C ASP A 113 -7.01 11.12 -6.45
N GLY A 114 -6.79 11.72 -7.61
CA GLY A 114 -5.47 11.79 -8.19
C GLY A 114 -5.49 11.98 -9.71
N ARG A 115 -4.32 12.28 -10.25
CA ARG A 115 -4.16 12.63 -11.69
C ARG A 115 -4.58 11.52 -12.66
N TRP A 116 -4.72 10.30 -12.19
CA TRP A 116 -5.04 9.13 -13.01
C TRP A 116 -6.50 8.72 -12.93
N LYS A 117 -7.31 9.43 -12.15
CA LYS A 117 -8.71 9.09 -11.87
C LYS A 117 -9.57 9.10 -13.13
N GLU A 118 -9.45 10.13 -13.95
CA GLU A 118 -10.18 10.22 -15.22
C GLU A 118 -9.82 9.07 -16.15
N LYS A 119 -8.53 8.79 -16.30
CA LYS A 119 -8.07 7.66 -17.12
C LYS A 119 -8.58 6.32 -16.59
N LEU A 120 -8.58 6.13 -15.27
CA LEU A 120 -9.15 4.93 -14.65
C LEU A 120 -10.64 4.79 -14.94
N ASN A 121 -11.40 5.89 -14.85
CA ASN A 121 -12.82 5.90 -15.19
C ASN A 121 -13.06 5.50 -16.65
N LEU A 122 -12.27 6.00 -17.59
CA LEU A 122 -12.33 5.59 -19.00
C LEU A 122 -12.06 4.09 -19.14
N LEU A 123 -11.01 3.56 -18.52
CA LEU A 123 -10.70 2.13 -18.55
C LEU A 123 -11.83 1.25 -17.99
N ILE A 124 -12.51 1.69 -16.93
CA ILE A 124 -13.67 1.00 -16.36
C ILE A 124 -14.80 0.93 -17.40
N GLN A 125 -15.10 2.04 -18.07
CA GLN A 125 -16.16 2.12 -19.07
C GLN A 125 -15.84 1.29 -20.33
N GLU A 126 -14.65 1.46 -20.91
CA GLU A 126 -14.19 0.74 -22.11
C GLU A 126 -14.20 -0.78 -21.91
N ASN A 127 -13.88 -1.24 -20.71
CA ASN A 127 -13.88 -2.67 -20.36
C ASN A 127 -15.23 -3.17 -19.81
N LYS A 128 -16.29 -2.32 -19.80
CA LYS A 128 -17.63 -2.66 -19.32
C LYS A 128 -17.64 -3.17 -17.88
N LEU A 129 -16.85 -2.53 -17.00
CA LEU A 129 -16.68 -2.92 -15.59
C LEU A 129 -17.41 -2.00 -14.62
N VAL A 130 -18.38 -1.20 -15.07
CA VAL A 130 -19.09 -0.20 -14.25
C VAL A 130 -19.83 -0.83 -13.05
N GLU A 131 -20.31 -2.07 -13.22
CA GLU A 131 -20.97 -2.81 -12.16
C GLU A 131 -19.99 -3.51 -11.20
N ASP A 132 -18.76 -3.78 -11.66
CA ASP A 132 -17.74 -4.54 -10.94
C ASP A 132 -16.74 -3.63 -10.22
N VAL A 133 -16.52 -2.41 -10.70
CA VAL A 133 -15.52 -1.45 -10.18
C VAL A 133 -16.17 -0.12 -9.86
N LYS A 134 -16.22 0.22 -8.57
CA LYS A 134 -16.72 1.51 -8.08
C LYS A 134 -15.56 2.47 -7.84
N LEU A 135 -15.63 3.64 -8.44
CA LEU A 135 -14.65 4.71 -8.28
C LEU A 135 -15.29 5.86 -7.48
N LEU A 136 -14.92 5.96 -6.22
CA LEU A 136 -15.44 6.94 -5.27
C LEU A 136 -14.46 8.10 -5.08
N ASN A 137 -14.96 9.23 -4.59
CA ASN A 137 -14.11 10.37 -4.24
C ASN A 137 -13.28 10.08 -2.99
N SER A 138 -12.25 10.90 -2.75
CA SER A 138 -11.53 10.89 -1.49
C SER A 138 -12.45 11.26 -0.33
N VAL A 139 -12.23 10.62 0.80
CA VAL A 139 -12.98 10.88 2.03
C VAL A 139 -12.04 11.40 3.12
N PRO A 140 -12.55 12.13 4.11
CA PRO A 140 -11.76 12.53 5.27
C PRO A 140 -11.18 11.30 5.98
N ILE A 141 -9.99 11.45 6.55
CA ILE A 141 -9.32 10.37 7.28
C ILE A 141 -10.18 9.81 8.43
N THR A 142 -11.00 10.67 9.03
CA THR A 142 -11.95 10.32 10.09
C THR A 142 -13.03 9.32 9.66
N GLU A 143 -13.30 9.23 8.36
CA GLU A 143 -14.32 8.33 7.81
C GLU A 143 -13.74 7.02 7.25
N ILE A 144 -12.42 6.97 7.03
CA ILE A 144 -11.78 5.86 6.32
C ILE A 144 -12.00 4.50 7.00
N GLN A 145 -12.10 4.49 8.33
CA GLN A 145 -12.35 3.25 9.08
C GLN A 145 -13.72 2.64 8.74
N SER A 146 -14.73 3.45 8.44
CA SER A 146 -16.05 2.97 8.00
C SER A 146 -15.97 2.26 6.66
N TYR A 147 -15.12 2.75 5.75
CA TYR A 147 -14.84 2.11 4.47
C TYR A 147 -14.07 0.80 4.67
N PHE A 148 -13.05 0.77 5.51
CA PHE A 148 -12.36 -0.47 5.84
C PHE A 148 -13.31 -1.50 6.45
N ASN A 149 -14.21 -1.10 7.34
CA ASN A 149 -15.20 -2.00 7.93
C ASN A 149 -16.17 -2.58 6.90
N TYR A 150 -16.49 -1.82 5.86
CA TYR A 150 -17.31 -2.28 4.75
C TYR A 150 -16.60 -3.34 3.89
N SER A 151 -15.29 -3.24 3.71
CA SER A 151 -14.53 -4.16 2.88
C SER A 151 -14.28 -5.51 3.54
N ASP A 152 -14.02 -6.53 2.73
CA ASP A 152 -13.55 -7.84 3.19
C ASP A 152 -12.02 -7.92 3.18
N VAL A 153 -11.39 -7.23 2.21
CA VAL A 153 -9.94 -7.24 2.02
C VAL A 153 -9.49 -5.92 1.41
N LEU A 154 -8.27 -5.47 1.78
CA LEU A 154 -7.67 -4.26 1.26
C LEU A 154 -6.68 -4.58 0.12
N TYR A 155 -6.75 -3.80 -0.95
CA TYR A 155 -5.90 -3.97 -2.13
C TYR A 155 -4.75 -2.97 -2.14
N LEU A 156 -3.54 -3.46 -2.39
CA LEU A 156 -2.33 -2.66 -2.52
C LEU A 156 -1.60 -3.00 -3.81
N SER A 157 -1.24 -1.99 -4.60
CA SER A 157 -0.45 -2.21 -5.81
C SER A 157 0.54 -1.09 -6.08
N LEU A 158 1.63 -1.42 -6.74
CA LEU A 158 2.60 -0.49 -7.31
C LEU A 158 3.13 -1.04 -8.63
N LYS A 159 3.50 -0.13 -9.54
CA LYS A 159 4.22 -0.47 -10.78
C LYS A 159 5.55 -1.15 -10.49
N ASN A 160 5.98 -1.98 -11.44
CA ASN A 160 7.24 -2.70 -11.36
C ASN A 160 8.41 -1.82 -11.84
N ASN A 161 9.11 -1.19 -10.91
CA ASN A 161 10.35 -0.50 -11.21
C ASN A 161 11.32 -0.56 -10.03
N SER A 162 12.59 -0.23 -10.29
CA SER A 162 13.67 -0.33 -9.31
C SER A 162 13.47 0.52 -8.05
N THR A 163 12.77 1.65 -8.16
CA THR A 163 12.47 2.52 -7.02
C THR A 163 11.36 1.93 -6.16
N PHE A 164 10.26 1.52 -6.78
CA PHE A 164 9.12 0.97 -6.04
C PHE A 164 9.43 -0.37 -5.37
N ARG A 165 10.31 -1.19 -5.98
CA ARG A 165 10.81 -2.43 -5.32
C ARG A 165 11.52 -2.18 -3.98
N LYS A 166 12.06 -0.97 -3.76
CA LYS A 166 12.76 -0.58 -2.54
C LYS A 166 11.88 0.22 -1.58
N THR A 167 10.69 0.59 -2.00
CA THR A 167 9.78 1.43 -1.23
C THR A 167 8.77 0.59 -0.46
N ILE A 168 8.53 0.96 0.79
CA ILE A 168 7.38 0.49 1.56
C ILE A 168 6.34 1.61 1.49
N PRO A 169 5.21 1.41 0.77
CA PRO A 169 4.18 2.44 0.70
C PRO A 169 3.50 2.63 2.05
N GLY A 170 3.31 3.88 2.49
CA GLY A 170 2.68 4.20 3.78
C GLY A 170 1.29 3.59 4.00
N LYS A 171 0.57 3.28 2.92
CA LYS A 171 -0.69 2.54 2.99
C LYS A 171 -0.53 1.16 3.62
N LEU A 172 0.61 0.50 3.43
CA LEU A 172 0.82 -0.86 3.96
C LEU A 172 0.73 -0.87 5.48
N GLN A 173 1.35 0.11 6.15
CA GLN A 173 1.28 0.23 7.61
C GLN A 173 -0.16 0.49 8.07
N THR A 174 -0.88 1.38 7.40
CA THR A 174 -2.29 1.68 7.69
C THR A 174 -3.18 0.46 7.47
N TYR A 175 -2.97 -0.28 6.37
CA TYR A 175 -3.75 -1.49 6.08
C TYR A 175 -3.48 -2.59 7.12
N MET A 176 -2.23 -2.81 7.49
CA MET A 176 -1.89 -3.76 8.56
C MET A 176 -2.57 -3.40 9.89
N SER A 177 -2.63 -2.11 10.25
CA SER A 177 -3.25 -1.67 11.51
C SER A 177 -4.79 -1.70 11.50
N SER A 178 -5.42 -1.82 10.31
CA SER A 178 -6.88 -1.74 10.17
C SER A 178 -7.63 -3.02 10.52
N LYS A 179 -6.94 -4.10 10.89
CA LYS A 179 -7.53 -5.44 11.09
C LYS A 179 -8.24 -5.98 9.85
N LYS A 180 -7.67 -5.72 8.66
CA LYS A 180 -8.16 -6.29 7.42
C LYS A 180 -7.06 -7.07 6.73
N PRO A 181 -7.39 -8.22 6.12
CA PRO A 181 -6.45 -8.92 5.26
C PRO A 181 -6.01 -8.04 4.08
N ILE A 182 -4.87 -8.37 3.49
CA ILE A 182 -4.33 -7.61 2.36
C ILE A 182 -4.20 -8.54 1.15
N ILE A 183 -4.68 -8.10 -0.02
CA ILE A 183 -4.28 -8.66 -1.32
C ILE A 183 -3.39 -7.61 -1.98
N ALA A 184 -2.20 -8.01 -2.42
CA ALA A 184 -1.28 -7.06 -3.03
C ALA A 184 -0.71 -7.56 -4.35
N SER A 185 -0.55 -6.62 -5.30
CA SER A 185 0.22 -6.79 -6.54
C SER A 185 1.41 -5.83 -6.47
N ILE A 186 2.50 -6.29 -5.86
CA ILE A 186 3.66 -5.47 -5.51
C ILE A 186 4.92 -6.33 -5.42
N SER A 187 6.08 -5.76 -5.79
CA SER A 187 7.38 -6.45 -5.77
C SER A 187 8.34 -5.82 -4.76
N GLY A 188 9.37 -6.57 -4.40
CA GLY A 188 10.46 -6.08 -3.55
C GLY A 188 10.13 -6.05 -2.06
N GLU A 189 10.64 -5.06 -1.31
CA GLU A 189 10.60 -5.06 0.15
C GLU A 189 9.19 -5.11 0.74
N ALA A 190 8.23 -4.44 0.12
CA ALA A 190 6.83 -4.48 0.58
C ALA A 190 6.19 -5.87 0.37
N ASN A 191 6.52 -6.58 -0.74
CA ASN A 191 6.10 -7.95 -0.99
C ASN A 191 6.64 -8.88 0.12
N GLU A 192 7.94 -8.80 0.40
CA GLU A 192 8.57 -9.60 1.45
C GLU A 192 8.00 -9.29 2.85
N LEU A 193 7.63 -8.04 3.09
CA LEU A 193 7.01 -7.63 4.36
C LEU A 193 5.63 -8.28 4.56
N ILE A 194 4.80 -8.32 3.51
CA ILE A 194 3.48 -8.99 3.54
C ILE A 194 3.65 -10.49 3.78
N LYS A 195 4.60 -11.15 3.09
CA LYS A 195 4.92 -12.57 3.30
C LYS A 195 5.38 -12.84 4.74
N LYS A 196 6.34 -12.04 5.22
CA LYS A 196 6.90 -12.18 6.57
C LYS A 196 5.86 -11.99 7.67
N SER A 197 4.99 -11.01 7.51
CA SER A 197 3.92 -10.71 8.48
C SER A 197 2.76 -11.69 8.40
N LYS A 198 2.63 -12.46 7.31
CA LYS A 198 1.48 -13.34 7.03
C LYS A 198 0.14 -12.60 7.11
N CYS A 199 0.10 -11.35 6.67
CA CYS A 199 -1.10 -10.50 6.76
C CYS A 199 -1.96 -10.51 5.51
N GLY A 200 -1.60 -11.30 4.49
CA GLY A 200 -2.33 -11.31 3.23
C GLY A 200 -1.70 -12.19 2.16
N LEU A 201 -2.25 -12.07 0.96
CA LEU A 201 -1.81 -12.76 -0.24
C LEU A 201 -1.13 -11.74 -1.18
N VAL A 202 -0.02 -12.14 -1.80
CA VAL A 202 0.75 -11.22 -2.62
C VAL A 202 1.20 -11.88 -3.93
N SER A 203 1.05 -11.15 -5.04
CA SER A 203 1.64 -11.44 -6.34
C SER A 203 2.71 -10.40 -6.68
N GLU A 204 3.51 -10.68 -7.71
CA GLU A 204 4.46 -9.69 -8.22
C GLU A 204 3.73 -8.47 -8.81
N ALA A 205 4.40 -7.34 -8.83
CA ALA A 205 3.87 -6.11 -9.42
C ALA A 205 3.54 -6.33 -10.90
N GLU A 206 2.36 -5.83 -11.33
CA GLU A 206 1.86 -5.93 -12.70
C GLU A 206 1.50 -7.36 -13.16
N ASP A 207 1.53 -8.34 -12.25
CA ASP A 207 1.07 -9.70 -12.49
C ASP A 207 -0.44 -9.83 -12.20
N TYR A 208 -1.28 -9.59 -13.21
CA TYR A 208 -2.72 -9.68 -13.06
C TYR A 208 -3.24 -11.12 -12.96
N TYR A 209 -2.52 -12.12 -13.49
CA TYR A 209 -2.88 -13.52 -13.29
C TYR A 209 -2.65 -13.94 -11.83
N GLY A 210 -1.51 -13.59 -11.26
CA GLY A 210 -1.24 -13.83 -9.85
C GLY A 210 -2.22 -13.07 -8.93
N LEU A 211 -2.70 -11.89 -9.34
CA LEU A 211 -3.77 -11.18 -8.62
C LEU A 211 -5.10 -11.96 -8.69
N VAL A 212 -5.48 -12.48 -9.86
CA VAL A 212 -6.67 -13.33 -10.03
C VAL A 212 -6.59 -14.56 -9.13
N ASP A 213 -5.45 -15.25 -9.12
CA ASP A 213 -5.25 -16.44 -8.30
C ASP A 213 -5.34 -16.13 -6.79
N ASN A 214 -4.79 -14.99 -6.36
CA ASN A 214 -4.88 -14.55 -4.97
C ASN A 214 -6.32 -14.20 -4.56
N VAL A 215 -7.10 -13.55 -5.44
CA VAL A 215 -8.52 -13.27 -5.18
C VAL A 215 -9.30 -14.57 -5.07
N LYS A 216 -9.12 -15.53 -5.98
CA LYS A 216 -9.75 -16.85 -5.91
C LYS A 216 -9.38 -17.64 -4.65
N LYS A 217 -8.09 -17.62 -4.29
CA LYS A 217 -7.63 -18.21 -3.01
C LYS A 217 -8.34 -17.57 -1.84
N PHE A 218 -8.42 -16.24 -1.82
CA PHE A 218 -9.06 -15.50 -0.72
C PHE A 218 -10.55 -15.82 -0.59
N ILE A 219 -11.27 -15.98 -1.70
CA ILE A 219 -12.68 -16.38 -1.71
C ILE A 219 -12.86 -17.73 -1.00
N ASN A 220 -11.94 -18.67 -1.21
CA ASN A 220 -11.98 -20.02 -0.66
C ASN A 220 -11.46 -20.13 0.79
N LEU A 221 -10.90 -19.06 1.37
CA LEU A 221 -10.50 -19.06 2.79
C LEU A 221 -11.71 -19.07 3.70
N SER A 222 -11.65 -19.87 4.76
CA SER A 222 -12.58 -19.81 5.87
C SER A 222 -12.56 -18.45 6.57
N GLU A 223 -13.60 -18.13 7.32
CA GLU A 223 -13.65 -16.91 8.12
C GLU A 223 -12.49 -16.82 9.12
N GLN A 224 -12.13 -17.95 9.74
CA GLN A 224 -11.00 -18.03 10.66
C GLN A 224 -9.67 -17.71 9.97
N GLU A 225 -9.40 -18.26 8.79
CA GLU A 225 -8.17 -17.97 8.05
C GLU A 225 -8.08 -16.49 7.64
N ARG A 226 -9.21 -15.88 7.22
CA ARG A 226 -9.26 -14.43 6.93
C ARG A 226 -8.99 -13.61 8.18
N GLN A 227 -9.55 -14.01 9.33
CA GLN A 227 -9.31 -13.34 10.60
C GLN A 227 -7.86 -13.49 11.06
N ASP A 228 -7.23 -14.64 10.83
CA ASP A 228 -5.82 -14.87 11.16
C ASP A 228 -4.89 -13.96 10.34
N LEU A 229 -5.17 -13.78 9.04
CA LEU A 229 -4.43 -12.81 8.21
C LEU A 229 -4.58 -11.38 8.75
N ALA A 230 -5.77 -10.97 9.13
CA ALA A 230 -6.06 -9.66 9.71
C ALA A 230 -5.33 -9.42 11.04
N ASN A 231 -5.40 -10.39 11.95
CA ASN A 231 -4.75 -10.35 13.26
C ASN A 231 -3.22 -10.32 13.13
N ASN A 232 -2.67 -11.07 12.18
CA ASN A 232 -1.24 -11.08 11.89
C ASN A 232 -0.76 -9.69 11.44
N GLY A 233 -1.54 -9.00 10.60
CA GLY A 233 -1.27 -7.64 10.16
C GLY A 233 -1.24 -6.65 11.32
N GLU A 234 -2.28 -6.66 12.16
CA GLU A 234 -2.36 -5.77 13.32
C GLU A 234 -1.21 -6.03 14.32
N LYS A 235 -0.97 -7.30 14.67
CA LYS A 235 0.14 -7.68 15.56
C LYS A 235 1.49 -7.22 15.03
N PHE A 236 1.74 -7.41 13.73
CA PHE A 236 2.98 -6.97 13.08
C PHE A 236 3.11 -5.44 13.13
N SER A 237 2.02 -4.71 12.85
CA SER A 237 1.98 -3.24 12.89
C SER A 237 2.26 -2.72 14.30
N LEU A 238 1.64 -3.28 15.33
CA LEU A 238 1.86 -2.88 16.73
C LEU A 238 3.30 -3.07 17.20
N ILE A 239 3.97 -4.11 16.71
CA ILE A 239 5.37 -4.39 17.09
C ILE A 239 6.35 -3.48 16.32
N ASN A 240 6.15 -3.34 14.98
CA ASN A 240 7.16 -2.77 14.10
C ASN A 240 6.89 -1.32 13.70
N PHE A 241 5.64 -0.85 13.78
CA PHE A 241 5.22 0.46 13.27
C PHE A 241 4.52 1.34 14.32
N LYS A 242 4.65 1.01 15.62
CA LYS A 242 4.12 1.85 16.69
C LYS A 242 4.93 3.15 16.73
N LYS A 243 4.25 4.29 16.50
CA LYS A 243 4.84 5.64 16.46
C LYS A 243 5.76 5.92 17.64
N GLN A 244 5.29 5.59 18.86
CA GLN A 244 6.07 5.82 20.06
C GLN A 244 7.42 5.10 20.03
N ASN A 245 7.45 3.80 19.67
CA ASN A 245 8.68 3.02 19.61
C ASN A 245 9.66 3.56 18.55
N ILE A 246 9.13 3.98 17.39
CA ILE A 246 9.93 4.57 16.29
C ILE A 246 10.56 5.88 16.76
N LEU A 247 9.80 6.75 17.45
CA LEU A 247 10.29 8.01 17.95
C LEU A 247 11.26 7.86 19.14
N GLU A 248 11.06 6.88 20.00
CA GLU A 248 11.99 6.55 21.10
C GLU A 248 13.33 6.06 20.55
N ASN A 249 13.31 5.21 19.53
CA ASN A 249 14.52 4.77 18.85
C ASN A 249 15.25 5.95 18.22
N LEU A 250 14.55 6.86 17.53
CA LEU A 250 15.15 8.06 16.96
C LEU A 250 15.79 8.95 18.04
N LYS A 251 15.09 9.17 19.16
CA LYS A 251 15.64 9.94 20.31
C LYS A 251 16.92 9.33 20.83
N SER A 252 16.97 8.01 20.97
CA SER A 252 18.18 7.29 21.39
C SER A 252 19.34 7.51 20.41
N GLU A 253 19.05 7.40 19.10
CA GLU A 253 20.07 7.59 18.06
C GLU A 253 20.62 9.02 18.03
N ILE A 254 19.76 10.02 18.22
CA ILE A 254 20.20 11.44 18.30
C ILE A 254 21.08 11.68 19.54
N LYS A 255 20.73 11.10 20.70
CA LYS A 255 21.56 11.21 21.92
C LYS A 255 22.95 10.59 21.78
N ASN A 256 23.10 9.59 20.92
CA ASN A 256 24.39 8.94 20.65
C ASN A 256 25.30 9.75 19.69
N ILE A 257 24.76 10.79 19.08
CA ILE A 257 25.49 11.66 18.13
C ILE A 257 25.92 12.97 18.79
N LEU A 258 25.13 13.44 19.75
CA LEU A 258 25.42 14.64 20.54
C LEU A 258 26.42 14.32 21.66
#